data_3198ee785a5d6be46c3f926a53ad3aaf
#
_entry.id   3198ee785a5d6be46c3f926a53ad3aaf
#
_cell.length_a   1.000
_cell.length_b   1.000
_cell.length_c   1.000
_cell.angle_alpha   90.00
_cell.angle_beta   90.00
_cell.angle_gamma   90.00
#
_symmetry.space_group_name_H-M   'P 1'
#
loop_
_entity.id
_entity.type
_entity.pdbx_description
1 polymer ?
#
loop_
_entity_poly.entity_id
_entity_poly.type
_entity_poly.pdbx_seq_one_letter_code
_entity_poly.pdbx_strand_id
1 'polypeptide(L)'
;MKHFSNIILILAVCALIWPLQSCANGPSKTGTQAEEPVADAVAESVETSDADLADAKKPGYRILLETLLKEAAQKPADTCFPLFFAREFLDVPYVAHTLEVNDSEELVINVRELDCTTLVETVTALTLCAYQKQFTFAAYQNNLRNMRYYNGVVDTYTSRIHYFTDWIVTNTKAGIVSEIQQPNPPFTAVQTVKVNYMSEHPQSYKALKAHPEYVADIRKMEQRITGMKFRFIPKSEVKDTKAMREAVHDGDIIAITCNKPGLDIAHLGFAVWHQDGLHLLNASQLHKKVVEEPMTLYQYLQKHPSHTGIRIIRINKSSNCK
;
A
#
# COMPACT_ATOMS: atom_id res chain seq x y z
N MET A 1 -18.45 -0.07 39.46
CA MET A 1 -19.58 -0.42 38.56
C MET A 1 -19.00 -0.63 37.18
N LYS A 2 -19.22 -1.81 36.63
CA LYS A 2 -18.64 -2.32 35.39
C LYS A 2 -19.45 -1.76 34.20
N HIS A 3 -18.82 -1.23 33.19
CA HIS A 3 -19.42 -1.13 31.86
C HIS A 3 -18.47 -1.75 30.83
N PHE A 4 -18.85 -2.95 30.42
CA PHE A 4 -18.40 -3.60 29.21
C PHE A 4 -19.06 -2.94 28.01
N SER A 5 -18.30 -2.50 27.03
CA SER A 5 -18.83 -2.04 25.76
C SER A 5 -18.57 -3.13 24.72
N ASN A 6 -19.66 -3.77 24.31
CA ASN A 6 -19.70 -4.80 23.29
C ASN A 6 -19.44 -4.22 21.90
N ILE A 7 -18.49 -4.78 21.20
CA ILE A 7 -18.33 -4.62 19.76
C ILE A 7 -19.28 -5.59 19.09
N ILE A 8 -20.30 -5.06 18.44
CA ILE A 8 -21.26 -5.81 17.64
C ILE A 8 -20.64 -6.09 16.27
N LEU A 9 -20.46 -7.38 16.01
CA LEU A 9 -20.12 -7.94 14.70
C LEU A 9 -21.42 -8.08 13.91
N ILE A 10 -21.62 -7.30 12.85
CA ILE A 10 -22.76 -7.46 11.94
C ILE A 10 -22.37 -8.42 10.83
N LEU A 11 -22.89 -9.63 10.93
CA LEU A 11 -22.97 -10.62 9.86
C LEU A 11 -24.21 -10.32 9.02
N ALA A 12 -24.06 -10.06 7.74
CA ALA A 12 -25.16 -10.11 6.79
C ALA A 12 -25.06 -11.39 5.96
N VAL A 13 -25.97 -12.31 6.26
CA VAL A 13 -26.27 -13.52 5.48
C VAL A 13 -27.38 -13.17 4.50
N CYS A 14 -27.20 -13.45 3.21
CA CYS A 14 -28.32 -13.72 2.31
C CYS A 14 -27.96 -14.84 1.36
N ALA A 15 -28.79 -15.87 1.39
CA ALA A 15 -28.68 -17.10 0.66
C ALA A 15 -29.68 -17.15 -0.52
N LEU A 16 -29.39 -18.09 -1.45
CA LEU A 16 -30.26 -18.79 -2.38
C LEU A 16 -30.58 -18.06 -3.71
N ILE A 17 -30.55 -18.68 -4.89
CA ILE A 17 -31.07 -19.98 -5.40
C ILE A 17 -30.46 -20.26 -6.78
N TRP A 18 -30.23 -21.53 -7.06
CA TRP A 18 -29.92 -22.21 -8.33
C TRP A 18 -31.07 -22.19 -9.36
N PRO A 19 -30.94 -22.62 -10.66
CA PRO A 19 -30.43 -23.90 -11.14
C PRO A 19 -29.69 -23.94 -12.51
N LEU A 20 -28.80 -24.88 -12.64
CA LEU A 20 -28.53 -25.98 -13.59
C LEU A 20 -28.86 -25.89 -15.09
N GLN A 21 -27.94 -26.52 -15.85
CA GLN A 21 -28.03 -27.26 -17.12
C GLN A 21 -27.28 -26.59 -18.29
N SER A 22 -26.56 -27.26 -19.16
CA SER A 22 -26.11 -28.65 -19.40
C SER A 22 -25.41 -28.71 -20.76
N CYS A 23 -24.29 -29.51 -20.87
CA CYS A 23 -23.79 -30.26 -22.02
C CYS A 23 -23.70 -29.60 -23.41
N ALA A 24 -22.70 -29.80 -24.27
CA ALA A 24 -21.99 -31.00 -24.69
C ALA A 24 -20.90 -30.70 -25.76
N ASN A 25 -19.83 -31.54 -25.70
CA ASN A 25 -19.06 -32.18 -26.78
C ASN A 25 -18.42 -31.43 -27.97
N GLY A 26 -17.12 -31.60 -28.07
CA GLY A 26 -16.06 -31.66 -29.05
C GLY A 26 -16.36 -32.04 -30.52
N PRO A 27 -15.37 -32.38 -31.40
CA PRO A 27 -13.97 -32.80 -31.17
C PRO A 27 -12.89 -32.19 -32.12
N SER A 28 -11.63 -32.43 -31.72
CA SER A 28 -10.34 -32.60 -32.47
C SER A 28 -10.30 -32.55 -33.99
N LYS A 29 -9.21 -31.90 -34.54
CA LYS A 29 -8.29 -32.46 -35.56
C LYS A 29 -7.02 -31.61 -35.76
N THR A 30 -5.93 -32.23 -35.47
CA THR A 30 -4.60 -32.41 -36.12
C THR A 30 -4.18 -31.55 -37.30
N GLY A 31 -2.92 -31.07 -37.23
CA GLY A 31 -1.93 -31.18 -38.33
C GLY A 31 -1.34 -29.88 -38.83
N THR A 32 -0.10 -29.62 -38.68
CA THR A 32 1.09 -29.82 -39.49
C THR A 32 2.05 -28.64 -39.38
N GLN A 33 3.34 -28.93 -39.21
CA GLN A 33 4.50 -28.05 -39.16
C GLN A 33 4.75 -27.31 -40.48
N ALA A 34 5.32 -26.10 -40.40
CA ALA A 34 6.38 -25.61 -41.32
C ALA A 34 7.06 -24.34 -40.74
N GLU A 35 8.32 -24.45 -40.53
CA GLU A 35 9.51 -23.58 -40.71
C GLU A 35 9.37 -22.04 -40.51
N GLU A 36 10.35 -21.56 -39.71
CA GLU A 36 10.74 -20.16 -39.49
C GLU A 36 11.23 -19.43 -40.74
N PRO A 37 11.25 -18.09 -40.73
CA PRO A 37 12.56 -17.43 -40.66
C PRO A 37 12.63 -16.27 -39.64
N VAL A 38 13.84 -16.10 -39.12
CA VAL A 38 14.34 -15.03 -38.26
C VAL A 38 14.24 -13.68 -38.95
N ALA A 39 13.67 -12.65 -38.25
CA ALA A 39 13.98 -11.25 -38.52
C ALA A 39 13.53 -10.32 -37.37
N ASP A 40 14.49 -9.52 -36.93
CA ASP A 40 14.43 -8.19 -36.35
C ASP A 40 13.68 -7.93 -35.01
N ALA A 41 14.51 -7.67 -34.01
CA ALA A 41 14.13 -7.05 -32.75
C ALA A 41 13.56 -5.64 -32.99
N VAL A 42 12.25 -5.54 -33.00
CA VAL A 42 11.52 -4.28 -32.82
C VAL A 42 11.22 -4.16 -31.34
N ALA A 43 11.63 -3.03 -30.75
CA ALA A 43 11.30 -2.67 -29.37
C ALA A 43 9.76 -2.61 -29.24
N GLU A 44 9.17 -3.67 -28.67
CA GLU A 44 7.76 -3.76 -28.37
C GLU A 44 7.45 -2.80 -27.25
N SER A 45 6.79 -1.69 -27.59
CA SER A 45 6.09 -0.86 -26.63
C SER A 45 5.07 -1.77 -25.93
N VAL A 46 5.25 -2.00 -24.63
CA VAL A 46 4.29 -2.73 -23.79
C VAL A 46 2.98 -1.94 -23.83
N GLU A 47 2.08 -2.32 -24.74
CA GLU A 47 0.68 -1.86 -24.70
C GLU A 47 0.08 -2.45 -23.42
N THR A 48 -0.24 -1.55 -22.47
CA THR A 48 -1.04 -1.91 -21.30
C THR A 48 -2.37 -2.48 -21.79
N SER A 49 -2.66 -3.73 -21.42
CA SER A 49 -3.90 -4.39 -21.84
C SER A 49 -5.12 -3.63 -21.30
N ASP A 50 -6.25 -3.67 -22.02
CA ASP A 50 -7.52 -3.05 -21.60
C ASP A 50 -8.01 -3.50 -20.23
N ALA A 51 -7.56 -4.66 -19.74
CA ALA A 51 -7.83 -5.17 -18.40
C ALA A 51 -7.13 -4.36 -17.29
N ASP A 52 -5.92 -3.83 -17.54
CA ASP A 52 -5.19 -2.96 -16.60
C ASP A 52 -5.88 -1.59 -16.42
N LEU A 53 -6.85 -1.28 -17.25
CA LEU A 53 -7.58 0.00 -17.32
C LEU A 53 -8.96 -0.06 -16.65
N ALA A 54 -9.39 -1.21 -16.12
CA ALA A 54 -10.79 -1.41 -15.72
C ALA A 54 -11.28 -0.42 -14.65
N ASP A 55 -10.42 0.00 -13.72
CA ASP A 55 -10.80 0.97 -12.66
C ASP A 55 -10.50 2.43 -13.05
N ALA A 56 -9.64 2.64 -14.05
CA ALA A 56 -9.49 3.96 -14.72
C ALA A 56 -10.75 4.37 -15.49
N LYS A 57 -11.74 3.48 -15.61
CA LYS A 57 -13.03 3.73 -16.28
C LYS A 57 -14.00 4.61 -15.48
N LYS A 58 -13.71 4.93 -14.20
CA LYS A 58 -14.53 5.91 -13.48
C LYS A 58 -14.18 7.33 -13.96
N PRO A 59 -15.10 8.04 -14.66
CA PRO A 59 -14.82 9.38 -15.14
C PRO A 59 -14.42 10.28 -13.96
N GLY A 60 -13.25 10.89 -14.03
CA GLY A 60 -12.75 11.85 -13.04
C GLY A 60 -11.53 11.40 -12.24
N TYR A 61 -11.23 10.11 -12.06
CA TYR A 61 -10.00 9.69 -11.36
C TYR A 61 -8.76 10.05 -12.16
N ARG A 62 -8.75 9.68 -13.43
CA ARG A 62 -7.68 10.04 -14.36
C ARG A 62 -7.49 11.55 -14.45
N ILE A 63 -8.59 12.31 -14.60
CA ILE A 63 -8.53 13.78 -14.71
C ILE A 63 -7.90 14.38 -13.44
N LEU A 64 -8.32 13.92 -12.25
CA LEU A 64 -7.73 14.38 -10.99
C LEU A 64 -6.23 14.11 -10.95
N LEU A 65 -5.82 12.87 -11.23
CA LEU A 65 -4.40 12.47 -11.17
C LEU A 65 -3.55 13.23 -12.21
N GLU A 66 -4.06 13.41 -13.43
CA GLU A 66 -3.37 14.20 -14.46
C GLU A 66 -3.28 15.69 -14.07
N THR A 67 -4.28 16.23 -13.38
CA THR A 67 -4.24 17.60 -12.86
C THR A 67 -3.16 17.76 -11.80
N LEU A 68 -3.14 16.87 -10.81
CA LEU A 68 -2.11 16.86 -9.76
C LEU A 68 -0.69 16.72 -10.32
N LEU A 69 -0.52 15.86 -11.32
CA LEU A 69 0.77 15.69 -12.00
C LEU A 69 1.20 16.95 -12.76
N LYS A 70 0.27 17.62 -13.44
CA LYS A 70 0.54 18.90 -14.13
C LYS A 70 0.92 19.99 -13.14
N GLU A 71 0.26 20.07 -11.99
CA GLU A 71 0.59 21.01 -10.93
C GLU A 71 1.97 20.71 -10.33
N ALA A 72 2.26 19.44 -10.06
CA ALA A 72 3.58 19.01 -9.58
C ALA A 72 4.71 19.37 -10.53
N ALA A 73 4.49 19.32 -11.85
CA ALA A 73 5.48 19.70 -12.86
C ALA A 73 5.89 21.18 -12.78
N GLN A 74 5.07 22.03 -12.17
CA GLN A 74 5.35 23.46 -11.98
C GLN A 74 5.96 23.78 -10.62
N LYS A 75 6.09 22.79 -9.72
CA LYS A 75 6.64 23.02 -8.38
C LYS A 75 8.18 23.06 -8.41
N PRO A 76 8.79 23.83 -7.50
CA PRO A 76 10.24 23.80 -7.29
C PRO A 76 10.77 22.40 -6.98
N ALA A 77 12.01 22.13 -7.34
CA ALA A 77 12.64 20.82 -7.16
C ALA A 77 12.84 20.41 -5.68
N ASP A 78 12.85 21.37 -4.76
CA ASP A 78 12.95 21.19 -3.32
C ASP A 78 11.59 20.98 -2.62
N THR A 79 10.50 20.98 -3.40
CA THR A 79 9.15 20.69 -2.87
C THR A 79 9.14 19.32 -2.18
N CYS A 80 8.54 19.27 -0.98
CA CYS A 80 8.20 18.01 -0.32
C CYS A 80 7.00 17.36 -1.03
N PHE A 81 7.25 16.66 -2.15
CA PHE A 81 6.20 16.06 -2.97
C PHE A 81 5.30 15.08 -2.20
N PRO A 82 5.80 14.25 -1.26
CA PRO A 82 4.90 13.40 -0.48
C PRO A 82 3.83 14.20 0.26
N LEU A 83 4.19 15.30 0.93
CA LEU A 83 3.20 16.14 1.63
C LEU A 83 2.35 16.98 0.66
N PHE A 84 2.94 17.45 -0.44
CA PHE A 84 2.17 18.12 -1.49
C PHE A 84 1.02 17.24 -1.94
N PHE A 85 1.29 16.00 -2.36
CA PHE A 85 0.26 15.10 -2.84
C PHE A 85 -0.66 14.58 -1.72
N ALA A 86 -0.13 14.26 -0.53
CA ALA A 86 -0.97 13.75 0.57
C ALA A 86 -2.03 14.76 1.01
N ARG A 87 -1.73 16.07 0.97
CA ARG A 87 -2.67 17.13 1.32
C ARG A 87 -3.78 17.34 0.31
N GLU A 88 -3.58 16.96 -0.96
CA GLU A 88 -4.64 16.98 -1.98
C GLU A 88 -5.73 15.93 -1.74
N PHE A 89 -5.47 14.95 -0.88
CA PHE A 89 -6.44 13.94 -0.46
C PHE A 89 -7.11 14.23 0.89
N LEU A 90 -6.85 15.38 1.54
CA LEU A 90 -7.55 15.74 2.77
C LEU A 90 -9.07 15.71 2.55
N ASP A 91 -9.79 15.26 3.57
CA ASP A 91 -11.24 15.06 3.58
C ASP A 91 -11.79 13.95 2.67
N VAL A 92 -10.94 13.26 1.88
CA VAL A 92 -11.36 12.06 1.14
C VAL A 92 -11.84 11.00 2.14
N PRO A 93 -13.03 10.38 1.92
CA PRO A 93 -13.59 9.37 2.84
C PRO A 93 -12.65 8.19 3.07
N TYR A 94 -12.58 7.74 4.34
CA TYR A 94 -11.95 6.46 4.68
C TYR A 94 -12.89 5.32 4.34
N VAL A 95 -12.46 4.42 3.47
CA VAL A 95 -13.16 3.17 3.15
C VAL A 95 -12.16 2.02 3.13
N ALA A 96 -12.41 1.00 3.95
CA ALA A 96 -11.60 -0.21 3.95
C ALA A 96 -11.96 -1.13 2.78
N HIS A 97 -11.02 -2.00 2.40
CA HIS A 97 -11.21 -3.04 1.39
C HIS A 97 -11.52 -2.53 -0.03
N THR A 98 -11.08 -1.34 -0.37
CA THR A 98 -11.28 -0.75 -1.71
C THR A 98 -10.56 -1.51 -2.83
N LEU A 99 -9.63 -2.40 -2.50
CA LEU A 99 -8.93 -3.29 -3.45
C LEU A 99 -9.64 -4.63 -3.67
N GLU A 100 -10.71 -4.94 -2.90
CA GLU A 100 -11.44 -6.22 -2.94
C GLU A 100 -12.74 -6.13 -3.77
N VAL A 101 -12.79 -5.22 -4.74
CA VAL A 101 -14.02 -4.90 -5.49
C VAL A 101 -14.26 -5.81 -6.69
N ASN A 102 -13.21 -6.41 -7.25
CA ASN A 102 -13.28 -7.30 -8.41
C ASN A 102 -13.26 -8.78 -7.99
N ASP A 103 -13.72 -9.68 -8.85
CA ASP A 103 -13.64 -11.12 -8.63
C ASP A 103 -12.29 -11.68 -9.09
N SER A 104 -11.67 -11.07 -10.10
CA SER A 104 -10.27 -11.29 -10.49
C SER A 104 -9.39 -10.16 -9.98
N GLU A 105 -8.09 -10.44 -9.78
CA GLU A 105 -7.14 -9.40 -9.36
C GLU A 105 -6.89 -8.43 -10.51
N GLU A 106 -7.02 -7.15 -10.23
CA GLU A 106 -6.81 -6.05 -11.18
C GLU A 106 -6.07 -4.90 -10.50
N LEU A 107 -5.40 -4.05 -11.28
CA LEU A 107 -4.82 -2.82 -10.75
C LEU A 107 -5.91 -1.80 -10.41
N VAL A 108 -6.42 -1.86 -9.19
CA VAL A 108 -7.45 -0.92 -8.71
C VAL A 108 -6.84 0.45 -8.47
N ILE A 109 -7.44 1.49 -9.06
CA ILE A 109 -7.15 2.91 -8.81
C ILE A 109 -8.40 3.55 -8.25
N ASN A 110 -8.38 3.91 -6.96
CA ASN A 110 -9.44 4.65 -6.29
C ASN A 110 -8.83 5.83 -5.53
N VAL A 111 -9.22 7.04 -5.89
CA VAL A 111 -8.72 8.30 -5.28
C VAL A 111 -9.82 9.09 -4.58
N ARG A 112 -11.02 8.51 -4.46
CA ARG A 112 -12.18 9.11 -3.77
C ARG A 112 -12.57 8.39 -2.50
N GLU A 113 -12.02 7.20 -2.29
CA GLU A 113 -12.21 6.39 -1.08
C GLU A 113 -10.89 5.70 -0.79
N LEU A 114 -10.28 6.01 0.34
CA LEU A 114 -8.93 5.55 0.66
C LEU A 114 -8.89 4.92 2.05
N ASP A 115 -8.10 3.87 2.19
CA ASP A 115 -7.58 3.40 3.47
C ASP A 115 -6.13 3.85 3.65
N CYS A 116 -5.51 3.48 4.77
CA CYS A 116 -4.15 3.91 5.07
C CYS A 116 -3.11 3.37 4.07
N THR A 117 -3.31 2.18 3.54
CA THR A 117 -2.40 1.56 2.56
C THR A 117 -2.56 2.22 1.19
N THR A 118 -3.80 2.34 0.71
CA THR A 118 -4.08 2.92 -0.61
C THR A 118 -3.72 4.40 -0.67
N LEU A 119 -3.86 5.15 0.44
CA LEU A 119 -3.33 6.53 0.53
C LEU A 119 -1.82 6.56 0.35
N VAL A 120 -1.08 5.72 1.11
CA VAL A 120 0.39 5.68 1.05
C VAL A 120 0.85 5.28 -0.35
N GLU A 121 0.25 4.27 -0.97
CA GLU A 121 0.62 3.82 -2.32
C GLU A 121 0.32 4.88 -3.37
N THR A 122 -0.86 5.52 -3.33
CA THR A 122 -1.25 6.57 -4.26
C THR A 122 -0.29 7.76 -4.20
N VAL A 123 0.00 8.26 -3.00
CA VAL A 123 0.91 9.38 -2.79
C VAL A 123 2.35 9.01 -3.19
N THR A 124 2.80 7.79 -2.87
CA THR A 124 4.13 7.31 -3.27
C THR A 124 4.25 7.24 -4.79
N ALA A 125 3.24 6.70 -5.50
CA ALA A 125 3.25 6.62 -6.96
C ALA A 125 3.32 8.01 -7.63
N LEU A 126 2.54 8.97 -7.12
CA LEU A 126 2.59 10.37 -7.58
C LEU A 126 3.94 11.02 -7.29
N THR A 127 4.49 10.78 -6.09
CA THR A 127 5.82 11.31 -5.70
C THR A 127 6.93 10.77 -6.60
N LEU A 128 6.87 9.50 -6.95
CA LEU A 128 7.82 8.91 -7.90
C LEU A 128 7.71 9.54 -9.29
N CYS A 129 6.50 9.84 -9.77
CA CYS A 129 6.33 10.57 -11.02
C CYS A 129 7.04 11.93 -10.98
N ALA A 130 6.92 12.68 -9.88
CA ALA A 130 7.59 13.96 -9.71
C ALA A 130 9.11 13.81 -9.66
N TYR A 131 9.64 12.85 -8.91
CA TYR A 131 11.08 12.59 -8.81
C TYR A 131 11.68 12.10 -10.13
N GLN A 132 10.92 11.32 -10.91
CA GLN A 132 11.31 10.82 -12.24
C GLN A 132 11.06 11.84 -13.35
N LYS A 133 10.38 12.96 -13.06
CA LYS A 133 9.90 13.94 -14.04
C LYS A 133 9.02 13.33 -15.14
N GLN A 134 8.22 12.35 -14.78
CA GLN A 134 7.29 11.64 -15.66
C GLN A 134 5.83 11.94 -15.26
N PHE A 135 5.33 13.10 -15.67
CA PHE A 135 4.04 13.64 -15.25
C PHE A 135 2.88 13.12 -16.10
N THR A 136 2.76 11.81 -16.24
CA THR A 136 1.70 11.16 -17.03
C THR A 136 0.92 10.15 -16.21
N PHE A 137 -0.34 9.92 -16.58
CA PHE A 137 -1.17 8.90 -15.95
C PHE A 137 -0.56 7.49 -16.10
N ALA A 138 0.01 7.17 -17.26
CA ALA A 138 0.69 5.90 -17.50
C ALA A 138 1.89 5.69 -16.56
N ALA A 139 2.69 6.74 -16.29
CA ALA A 139 3.79 6.66 -15.32
C ALA A 139 3.26 6.41 -13.89
N TYR A 140 2.16 7.08 -13.51
CA TYR A 140 1.50 6.83 -12.23
C TYR A 140 1.02 5.37 -12.09
N GLN A 141 0.31 4.84 -13.11
CA GLN A 141 -0.15 3.44 -13.13
C GLN A 141 1.03 2.47 -13.00
N ASN A 142 2.10 2.72 -13.74
CA ASN A 142 3.30 1.89 -13.72
C ASN A 142 3.98 1.90 -12.35
N ASN A 143 4.14 3.06 -11.73
CA ASN A 143 4.70 3.20 -10.39
C ASN A 143 3.82 2.48 -9.35
N LEU A 144 2.49 2.66 -9.41
CA LEU A 144 1.55 2.01 -8.51
C LEU A 144 1.59 0.49 -8.64
N ARG A 145 1.58 -0.03 -9.87
CA ARG A 145 1.67 -1.46 -10.16
C ARG A 145 2.96 -2.06 -9.64
N ASN A 146 4.10 -1.42 -9.91
CA ASN A 146 5.41 -1.92 -9.51
C ASN A 146 5.61 -1.99 -7.99
N MET A 147 4.96 -1.10 -7.22
CA MET A 147 5.08 -1.12 -5.76
C MET A 147 4.05 -2.01 -5.07
N ARG A 148 2.87 -2.23 -5.66
CA ARG A 148 1.78 -3.01 -5.07
C ARG A 148 1.89 -4.49 -5.33
N TYR A 149 2.50 -4.87 -6.46
CA TYR A 149 2.59 -6.26 -6.93
C TYR A 149 4.04 -6.73 -7.04
N TYR A 150 4.28 -8.01 -6.74
CA TYR A 150 5.60 -8.59 -6.93
C TYR A 150 6.02 -8.49 -8.40
N ASN A 151 7.18 -7.89 -8.63
CA ASN A 151 7.74 -7.63 -9.97
C ASN A 151 6.80 -6.84 -10.91
N GLY A 152 5.81 -6.14 -10.37
CA GLY A 152 4.81 -5.40 -11.16
C GLY A 152 3.83 -6.29 -11.94
N VAL A 153 3.74 -7.57 -11.61
CA VAL A 153 2.85 -8.53 -12.30
C VAL A 153 1.50 -8.59 -11.59
N VAL A 154 0.44 -8.20 -12.30
CA VAL A 154 -0.95 -8.34 -11.85
C VAL A 154 -1.49 -9.65 -12.42
N ASP A 155 -1.74 -10.63 -11.58
CA ASP A 155 -2.19 -11.96 -11.98
C ASP A 155 -3.27 -12.48 -11.03
N THR A 156 -2.89 -13.07 -9.91
CA THR A 156 -3.82 -13.58 -8.90
C THR A 156 -3.78 -12.71 -7.64
N TYR A 157 -4.71 -12.94 -6.72
CA TYR A 157 -4.72 -12.29 -5.40
C TYR A 157 -3.35 -12.35 -4.71
N THR A 158 -2.61 -13.45 -4.86
CA THR A 158 -1.32 -13.67 -4.24
C THR A 158 -0.15 -12.99 -4.97
N SER A 159 -0.39 -12.37 -6.13
CA SER A 159 0.60 -11.50 -6.79
C SER A 159 0.73 -10.13 -6.10
N ARG A 160 -0.29 -9.72 -5.33
CA ARG A 160 -0.30 -8.48 -4.54
C ARG A 160 0.47 -8.66 -3.25
N ILE A 161 1.17 -7.61 -2.81
CA ILE A 161 1.91 -7.57 -1.55
C ILE A 161 0.94 -7.22 -0.42
N HIS A 162 0.67 -8.16 0.50
CA HIS A 162 -0.40 -8.00 1.51
C HIS A 162 0.08 -7.47 2.86
N TYR A 163 1.31 -7.80 3.28
CA TYR A 163 1.88 -7.32 4.55
C TYR A 163 2.77 -6.11 4.33
N PHE A 164 2.64 -5.08 5.16
CA PHE A 164 3.40 -3.85 4.93
C PHE A 164 4.90 -4.03 5.17
N THR A 165 5.33 -4.93 6.04
CA THR A 165 6.76 -5.29 6.14
C THR A 165 7.28 -5.89 4.83
N ASP A 166 6.50 -6.75 4.19
CA ASP A 166 6.88 -7.32 2.88
C ASP A 166 6.89 -6.24 1.78
N TRP A 167 5.94 -5.31 1.84
CA TRP A 167 5.92 -4.13 0.98
C TRP A 167 7.21 -3.30 1.14
N ILE A 168 7.65 -3.04 2.40
CA ILE A 168 8.91 -2.31 2.68
C ILE A 168 10.10 -3.07 2.09
N VAL A 169 10.23 -4.37 2.38
CA VAL A 169 11.36 -5.20 1.94
C VAL A 169 11.43 -5.27 0.43
N THR A 170 10.31 -5.54 -0.23
CA THR A 170 10.22 -5.66 -1.69
C THR A 170 10.54 -4.32 -2.37
N ASN A 171 9.95 -3.23 -1.90
CA ASN A 171 10.14 -1.91 -2.49
C ASN A 171 11.51 -1.29 -2.15
N THR A 172 12.13 -1.67 -1.03
CA THR A 172 13.54 -1.32 -0.74
C THR A 172 14.47 -2.03 -1.71
N LYS A 173 14.26 -3.32 -1.98
CA LYS A 173 15.04 -4.07 -2.97
C LYS A 173 14.87 -3.51 -4.39
N ALA A 174 13.69 -3.03 -4.73
CA ALA A 174 13.40 -2.38 -6.00
C ALA A 174 13.95 -0.94 -6.11
N GLY A 175 14.50 -0.38 -5.03
CA GLY A 175 15.03 0.99 -5.00
C GLY A 175 13.94 2.07 -4.94
N ILE A 176 12.69 1.71 -4.71
CA ILE A 176 11.55 2.64 -4.62
C ILE A 176 11.58 3.43 -3.31
N VAL A 177 11.86 2.73 -2.20
CA VAL A 177 11.95 3.33 -0.87
C VAL A 177 13.21 2.88 -0.16
N SER A 178 13.52 3.53 0.97
CA SER A 178 14.55 3.10 1.93
C SER A 178 13.95 3.09 3.33
N GLU A 179 14.14 2.00 4.07
CA GLU A 179 13.80 1.97 5.49
C GLU A 179 14.91 2.61 6.30
N ILE A 180 14.55 3.62 7.09
CA ILE A 180 15.47 4.35 7.97
C ILE A 180 15.52 3.64 9.33
N GLN A 181 16.71 3.21 9.73
CA GLN A 181 16.92 2.48 10.99
C GLN A 181 18.06 3.07 11.86
N GLN A 182 18.54 4.24 11.48
CA GLN A 182 19.61 4.98 12.15
C GLN A 182 19.34 6.49 12.06
N PRO A 183 19.91 7.33 12.95
CA PRO A 183 20.85 6.96 14.02
C PRO A 183 20.20 6.24 15.20
N ASN A 184 21.02 5.77 16.14
CA ASN A 184 20.56 5.22 17.40
C ASN A 184 21.16 6.06 18.56
N PRO A 185 20.38 6.85 19.35
CA PRO A 185 18.91 7.02 19.25
C PRO A 185 18.48 7.76 17.98
N PRO A 186 17.17 7.79 17.58
CA PRO A 186 15.99 7.32 18.33
C PRO A 186 15.57 5.86 18.05
N PHE A 187 16.24 5.13 17.14
CA PHE A 187 15.89 3.74 16.80
C PHE A 187 16.43 2.75 17.83
N THR A 188 15.88 2.80 19.06
CA THR A 188 16.42 2.07 20.23
C THR A 188 15.85 0.67 20.40
N ALA A 189 14.75 0.33 19.73
CA ALA A 189 14.09 -0.96 19.85
C ALA A 189 14.21 -1.80 18.56
N VAL A 190 13.95 -3.11 18.69
CA VAL A 190 13.95 -4.06 17.57
C VAL A 190 12.62 -4.80 17.53
N GLN A 191 11.93 -4.72 16.41
CA GLN A 191 10.78 -5.57 16.09
C GLN A 191 11.29 -6.87 15.47
N THR A 192 10.90 -8.01 16.02
CA THR A 192 11.00 -9.30 15.32
C THR A 192 9.62 -9.58 14.70
N VAL A 193 9.55 -9.60 13.38
CA VAL A 193 8.30 -9.81 12.64
C VAL A 193 7.78 -11.21 12.89
N LYS A 194 6.47 -11.31 13.18
CA LYS A 194 5.77 -12.59 13.36
C LYS A 194 4.37 -12.44 12.82
N VAL A 195 4.16 -12.88 11.58
CA VAL A 195 2.91 -12.73 10.84
C VAL A 195 2.36 -14.09 10.40
N ASN A 196 1.05 -14.26 10.56
CA ASN A 196 0.29 -15.42 10.14
C ASN A 196 -1.23 -15.13 10.09
N TYR A 197 -1.61 -13.84 10.18
CA TYR A 197 -3.03 -13.49 10.35
C TYR A 197 -3.88 -13.93 9.17
N MET A 198 -3.43 -13.71 7.93
CA MET A 198 -4.22 -14.05 6.74
C MET A 198 -4.38 -15.55 6.56
N SER A 199 -3.30 -16.33 6.73
CA SER A 199 -3.36 -17.79 6.59
C SER A 199 -4.13 -18.49 7.71
N GLU A 200 -4.19 -17.89 8.92
CA GLU A 200 -4.96 -18.41 10.05
C GLU A 200 -6.43 -17.95 10.03
N HIS A 201 -6.75 -16.86 9.31
CA HIS A 201 -8.11 -16.30 9.22
C HIS A 201 -8.57 -16.12 7.78
N PRO A 202 -8.47 -17.14 6.88
CA PRO A 202 -8.77 -16.99 5.46
C PRO A 202 -10.22 -16.58 5.21
N GLN A 203 -11.15 -16.95 6.12
CA GLN A 203 -12.56 -16.60 6.03
C GLN A 203 -12.84 -15.09 6.17
N SER A 204 -11.88 -14.31 6.66
CA SER A 204 -11.98 -12.85 6.76
C SER A 204 -11.68 -12.13 5.44
N TYR A 205 -11.21 -12.84 4.43
CA TYR A 205 -10.79 -12.30 3.13
C TYR A 205 -11.64 -12.89 2.00
N LYS A 206 -12.34 -12.03 1.22
CA LYS A 206 -13.23 -12.46 0.12
C LYS A 206 -12.51 -13.42 -0.83
N ALA A 207 -11.30 -13.06 -1.29
CA ALA A 207 -10.54 -13.86 -2.23
C ALA A 207 -10.09 -15.20 -1.65
N LEU A 208 -9.60 -15.24 -0.39
CA LEU A 208 -9.16 -16.50 0.24
C LEU A 208 -10.33 -17.42 0.58
N LYS A 209 -11.51 -16.86 0.83
CA LYS A 209 -12.74 -17.63 1.01
C LYS A 209 -13.21 -18.26 -0.30
N ALA A 210 -13.12 -17.53 -1.42
CA ALA A 210 -13.50 -17.99 -2.74
C ALA A 210 -12.47 -18.97 -3.32
N HIS A 211 -11.18 -18.78 -3.02
CA HIS A 211 -10.04 -19.52 -3.54
C HIS A 211 -9.15 -20.04 -2.41
N PRO A 212 -9.57 -21.12 -1.71
CA PRO A 212 -8.80 -21.68 -0.59
C PRO A 212 -7.38 -22.13 -0.95
N GLU A 213 -7.12 -22.44 -2.22
CA GLU A 213 -5.80 -22.79 -2.76
C GLU A 213 -4.78 -21.67 -2.57
N TYR A 214 -5.19 -20.41 -2.55
CA TYR A 214 -4.30 -19.26 -2.32
C TYR A 214 -3.71 -19.20 -0.92
N VAL A 215 -4.34 -19.86 0.07
CA VAL A 215 -3.86 -19.85 1.46
C VAL A 215 -2.42 -20.40 1.58
N ALA A 216 -2.06 -21.37 0.74
CA ALA A 216 -0.71 -21.93 0.73
C ALA A 216 0.33 -20.89 0.30
N ASP A 217 0.03 -20.04 -0.68
CA ASP A 217 0.94 -19.00 -1.15
C ASP A 217 0.99 -17.81 -0.17
N ILE A 218 -0.14 -17.43 0.45
CA ILE A 218 -0.15 -16.48 1.57
C ILE A 218 0.77 -16.97 2.69
N ARG A 219 0.69 -18.26 3.07
CA ARG A 219 1.57 -18.82 4.12
C ARG A 219 3.05 -18.75 3.74
N LYS A 220 3.41 -18.98 2.48
CA LYS A 220 4.80 -18.80 2.00
C LYS A 220 5.24 -17.33 2.12
N MET A 221 4.36 -16.40 1.80
CA MET A 221 4.59 -14.95 1.94
C MET A 221 4.85 -14.59 3.42
N GLU A 222 4.01 -15.06 4.33
CA GLU A 222 4.14 -14.85 5.78
C GLU A 222 5.45 -15.46 6.32
N GLN A 223 5.82 -16.66 5.87
CA GLN A 223 7.07 -17.32 6.26
C GLN A 223 8.30 -16.55 5.79
N ARG A 224 8.26 -15.91 4.61
CA ARG A 224 9.38 -15.15 4.06
C ARG A 224 9.81 -13.99 4.95
N ILE A 225 8.87 -13.32 5.61
CA ILE A 225 9.15 -12.15 6.45
C ILE A 225 9.16 -12.47 7.95
N THR A 226 8.58 -13.59 8.38
CA THR A 226 8.60 -14.01 9.78
C THR A 226 10.04 -14.30 10.23
N GLY A 227 10.42 -13.76 11.38
CA GLY A 227 11.77 -13.83 11.94
C GLY A 227 12.69 -12.68 11.53
N MET A 228 12.34 -11.89 10.50
CA MET A 228 13.08 -10.68 10.14
C MET A 228 13.09 -9.69 11.30
N LYS A 229 14.17 -8.93 11.44
CA LYS A 229 14.37 -7.97 12.52
C LYS A 229 14.61 -6.58 11.96
N PHE A 230 13.85 -5.61 12.48
CA PHE A 230 13.94 -4.21 12.07
C PHE A 230 14.05 -3.31 13.28
N ARG A 231 14.95 -2.31 13.21
CA ARG A 231 14.99 -1.27 14.24
C ARG A 231 13.80 -0.34 14.08
N PHE A 232 13.25 0.09 15.19
CA PHE A 232 12.14 1.03 15.20
C PHE A 232 12.25 2.01 16.37
N ILE A 233 11.52 3.11 16.31
CA ILE A 233 11.43 4.13 17.35
C ILE A 233 10.29 3.72 18.28
N PRO A 234 10.54 3.32 19.54
CA PRO A 234 9.45 2.97 20.45
C PRO A 234 8.59 4.19 20.77
N LYS A 235 7.31 3.97 21.05
CA LYS A 235 6.34 5.07 21.27
C LYS A 235 6.72 6.03 22.40
N SER A 236 7.52 5.60 23.36
CA SER A 236 8.05 6.46 24.43
C SER A 236 9.06 7.49 23.93
N GLU A 237 9.72 7.21 22.79
CA GLU A 237 10.76 8.04 22.20
C GLU A 237 10.25 8.95 21.07
N VAL A 238 8.98 8.81 20.65
CA VAL A 238 8.37 9.65 19.59
C VAL A 238 8.03 11.04 20.17
N LYS A 239 9.05 11.75 20.64
CA LYS A 239 8.97 13.09 21.23
C LYS A 239 9.71 14.09 20.34
N ASP A 240 9.37 15.35 20.45
CA ASP A 240 10.10 16.41 19.74
C ASP A 240 11.50 16.60 20.36
N THR A 241 12.46 15.93 19.78
CA THR A 241 13.87 16.01 20.16
C THR A 241 14.72 16.25 18.91
N LYS A 242 15.94 16.77 19.10
CA LYS A 242 16.90 16.94 17.99
C LYS A 242 17.11 15.62 17.24
N ALA A 243 17.30 14.51 17.94
CA ALA A 243 17.49 13.20 17.31
C ALA A 243 16.29 12.75 16.47
N MET A 244 15.06 13.03 16.93
CA MET A 244 13.86 12.74 16.15
C MET A 244 13.77 13.60 14.88
N ARG A 245 14.06 14.90 14.97
CA ARG A 245 14.06 15.82 13.81
C ARG A 245 15.13 15.48 12.79
N GLU A 246 16.29 14.94 13.22
CA GLU A 246 17.34 14.46 12.34
C GLU A 246 16.99 13.12 11.65
N ALA A 247 16.23 12.27 12.32
CA ALA A 247 15.89 10.94 11.83
C ALA A 247 14.63 10.92 10.94
N VAL A 248 13.60 11.70 11.29
CA VAL A 248 12.29 11.71 10.66
C VAL A 248 12.09 13.04 9.94
N HIS A 249 11.87 12.99 8.64
CA HIS A 249 11.65 14.16 7.81
C HIS A 249 10.18 14.29 7.40
N ASP A 250 9.77 15.50 7.06
CA ASP A 250 8.48 15.74 6.43
C ASP A 250 8.29 14.85 5.19
N GLY A 251 7.13 14.19 5.11
CA GLY A 251 6.81 13.31 3.99
C GLY A 251 7.39 11.89 4.09
N ASP A 252 8.14 11.54 5.15
CA ASP A 252 8.47 10.14 5.40
C ASP A 252 7.20 9.35 5.69
N ILE A 253 7.12 8.11 5.20
CA ILE A 253 6.05 7.20 5.53
C ILE A 253 6.28 6.68 6.95
N ILE A 254 5.26 6.80 7.79
CA ILE A 254 5.21 6.26 9.14
C ILE A 254 4.46 4.94 9.11
N ALA A 255 5.13 3.84 9.49
CA ALA A 255 4.50 2.55 9.71
C ALA A 255 4.43 2.28 11.22
N ILE A 256 3.21 2.30 11.76
CA ILE A 256 2.97 2.11 13.21
C ILE A 256 3.04 0.63 13.54
N THR A 257 4.04 0.24 14.34
CA THR A 257 4.21 -1.13 14.80
C THR A 257 3.21 -1.50 15.89
N CYS A 258 2.82 -2.77 15.97
CA CYS A 258 1.88 -3.24 16.98
C CYS A 258 2.29 -4.58 17.61
N ASN A 259 1.63 -4.89 18.74
CA ASN A 259 1.77 -6.16 19.45
C ASN A 259 0.56 -7.09 19.23
N LYS A 260 -0.26 -6.85 18.22
CA LYS A 260 -1.38 -7.73 17.86
C LYS A 260 -0.83 -9.04 17.29
N PRO A 261 -1.29 -10.21 17.76
CA PRO A 261 -0.84 -11.50 17.25
C PRO A 261 -1.08 -11.61 15.74
N GLY A 262 -0.06 -12.09 15.03
CA GLY A 262 -0.13 -12.35 13.58
C GLY A 262 -0.07 -11.13 12.67
N LEU A 263 0.06 -9.91 13.23
CA LEU A 263 0.18 -8.65 12.48
C LEU A 263 1.54 -7.98 12.72
N ASP A 264 2.03 -7.29 11.72
CA ASP A 264 3.29 -6.54 11.76
C ASP A 264 3.09 -5.04 12.00
N ILE A 265 2.23 -4.41 11.21
CA ILE A 265 1.93 -2.99 11.20
C ILE A 265 0.43 -2.78 11.44
N ALA A 266 0.10 -1.82 12.30
CA ALA A 266 -1.28 -1.48 12.65
C ALA A 266 -1.86 -0.40 11.77
N HIS A 267 -1.06 0.57 11.33
CA HIS A 267 -1.53 1.75 10.60
C HIS A 267 -0.40 2.46 9.88
N LEU A 268 -0.76 3.28 8.89
CA LEU A 268 0.15 4.00 8.02
C LEU A 268 -0.24 5.47 7.88
N GLY A 269 0.74 6.31 7.58
CA GLY A 269 0.53 7.70 7.20
C GLY A 269 1.85 8.38 6.85
N PHE A 270 1.82 9.69 6.74
CA PHE A 270 2.98 10.52 6.43
C PHE A 270 3.35 11.39 7.63
N ALA A 271 4.65 11.57 7.83
CA ALA A 271 5.22 12.44 8.84
C ALA A 271 4.98 13.91 8.46
N VAL A 272 4.47 14.69 9.42
CA VAL A 272 4.31 16.14 9.29
C VAL A 272 4.83 16.80 10.55
N TRP A 273 5.86 17.63 10.43
CA TRP A 273 6.38 18.39 11.54
C TRP A 273 5.64 19.71 11.74
N HIS A 274 5.05 19.89 12.92
CA HIS A 274 4.49 21.15 13.40
C HIS A 274 5.38 21.80 14.45
N GLN A 275 4.97 22.96 14.96
CA GLN A 275 5.68 23.65 16.03
C GLN A 275 5.61 22.90 17.37
N ASP A 276 4.53 22.16 17.60
CA ASP A 276 4.27 21.37 18.83
C ASP A 276 4.76 19.92 18.74
N GLY A 277 5.29 19.50 17.58
CA GLY A 277 5.87 18.17 17.41
C GLY A 277 5.55 17.49 16.07
N LEU A 278 5.79 16.18 16.03
CA LEU A 278 5.48 15.33 14.88
C LEU A 278 4.01 14.96 14.85
N HIS A 279 3.33 15.18 13.74
CA HIS A 279 1.96 14.79 13.45
C HIS A 279 1.91 13.68 12.39
N LEU A 280 0.71 13.09 12.20
CA LEU A 280 0.46 12.05 11.22
C LEU A 280 -0.60 12.52 10.22
N LEU A 281 -0.28 12.59 8.93
CA LEU A 281 -1.27 12.71 7.87
C LEU A 281 -1.65 11.31 7.41
N ASN A 282 -2.92 10.91 7.56
CA ASN A 282 -3.36 9.54 7.34
C ASN A 282 -4.81 9.44 6.87
N ALA A 283 -5.17 8.32 6.24
CA ALA A 283 -6.57 7.95 6.07
C ALA A 283 -7.08 7.32 7.37
N SER A 284 -7.80 8.11 8.16
CA SER A 284 -8.16 7.80 9.53
C SER A 284 -9.49 7.06 9.63
N GLN A 285 -9.47 5.82 10.11
CA GLN A 285 -10.69 5.09 10.43
C GLN A 285 -11.50 5.78 11.54
N LEU A 286 -10.84 6.48 12.45
CA LEU A 286 -11.47 7.20 13.55
C LEU A 286 -12.24 8.43 13.03
N HIS A 287 -11.60 9.25 12.20
CA HIS A 287 -12.19 10.47 11.62
C HIS A 287 -13.02 10.17 10.35
N LYS A 288 -13.02 8.93 9.85
CA LYS A 288 -13.72 8.50 8.61
C LYS A 288 -13.28 9.23 7.34
N LYS A 289 -12.09 9.79 7.33
CA LYS A 289 -11.54 10.55 6.21
C LYS A 289 -10.01 10.65 6.28
N VAL A 290 -9.41 11.12 5.21
CA VAL A 290 -8.00 11.55 5.24
C VAL A 290 -7.90 12.82 6.07
N VAL A 291 -6.97 12.84 7.02
CA VAL A 291 -6.80 13.94 7.98
C VAL A 291 -5.32 14.07 8.36
N GLU A 292 -4.89 15.29 8.58
CA GLU A 292 -3.70 15.58 9.36
C GLU A 292 -4.13 15.61 10.83
N GLU A 293 -3.67 14.62 11.63
CA GLU A 293 -4.14 14.42 13.00
C GLU A 293 -3.93 15.68 13.84
N PRO A 294 -4.96 16.17 14.56
CA PRO A 294 -4.86 17.40 15.32
C PRO A 294 -3.98 17.27 16.58
N MET A 295 -3.66 16.05 16.97
CA MET A 295 -2.74 15.76 18.09
C MET A 295 -1.41 15.29 17.58
N THR A 296 -0.36 15.47 18.38
CA THR A 296 0.96 14.94 18.04
C THR A 296 0.94 13.42 17.92
N LEU A 297 1.82 12.86 17.09
CA LEU A 297 1.95 11.41 16.93
C LEU A 297 2.30 10.74 18.27
N TYR A 298 3.06 11.40 19.16
CA TYR A 298 3.28 10.92 20.51
C TYR A 298 1.95 10.69 21.25
N GLN A 299 1.08 11.71 21.28
CA GLN A 299 -0.23 11.63 21.94
C GLN A 299 -1.13 10.56 21.29
N TYR A 300 -1.12 10.48 19.95
CA TYR A 300 -1.85 9.47 19.20
C TYR A 300 -1.44 8.06 19.61
N LEU A 301 -0.13 7.78 19.66
CA LEU A 301 0.39 6.47 20.03
C LEU A 301 0.05 6.09 21.48
N GLN A 302 0.05 7.05 22.41
CA GLN A 302 -0.31 6.77 23.82
C GLN A 302 -1.78 6.36 23.97
N LYS A 303 -2.69 6.87 23.13
CA LYS A 303 -4.12 6.51 23.15
C LYS A 303 -4.40 5.09 22.62
N HIS A 304 -3.43 4.45 21.98
CA HIS A 304 -3.58 3.12 21.38
C HIS A 304 -2.67 2.10 22.07
N PRO A 305 -3.19 1.31 23.04
CA PRO A 305 -2.37 0.39 23.82
C PRO A 305 -1.62 -0.67 23.01
N SER A 306 -2.19 -1.09 21.87
CA SER A 306 -1.56 -2.07 20.97
C SER A 306 -0.43 -1.50 20.12
N HIS A 307 -0.29 -0.18 20.00
CA HIS A 307 0.78 0.44 19.24
C HIS A 307 2.07 0.41 20.06
N THR A 308 3.17 -0.02 19.46
CA THR A 308 4.47 -0.17 20.14
C THR A 308 5.47 0.91 19.76
N GLY A 309 5.36 1.49 18.56
CA GLY A 309 6.22 2.55 18.06
C GLY A 309 6.06 2.75 16.56
N ILE A 310 7.10 3.24 15.90
CA ILE A 310 7.07 3.57 14.47
C ILE A 310 8.32 3.07 13.75
N ARG A 311 8.14 2.60 12.52
CA ARG A 311 9.19 2.40 11.51
C ARG A 311 9.09 3.56 10.50
N ILE A 312 10.21 3.97 9.96
CA ILE A 312 10.32 5.12 9.06
C ILE A 312 10.74 4.66 7.69
N ILE A 313 9.96 5.03 6.67
CA ILE A 313 10.24 4.65 5.29
C ILE A 313 10.31 5.93 4.45
N ARG A 314 11.40 6.11 3.72
CA ARG A 314 11.63 7.29 2.87
C ARG A 314 11.52 6.93 1.40
N ILE A 315 10.75 7.71 0.64
CA ILE A 315 10.64 7.55 -0.81
C ILE A 315 11.94 8.03 -1.44
N ASN A 316 12.56 7.18 -2.26
CA ASN A 316 13.84 7.47 -2.87
C ASN A 316 13.68 8.48 -4.01
N LYS A 317 14.49 9.54 -3.97
CA LYS A 317 14.69 10.38 -5.16
C LYS A 317 15.47 9.54 -6.17
N SER A 318 14.94 9.41 -7.39
CA SER A 318 15.61 8.64 -8.44
C SER A 318 17.06 9.09 -8.62
N SER A 319 18.00 8.12 -8.66
CA SER A 319 19.43 8.39 -8.88
C SER A 319 19.76 8.88 -10.29
N ASN A 320 18.76 8.98 -11.16
CA ASN A 320 18.94 9.35 -12.59
C ASN A 320 18.86 10.86 -12.87
N CYS A 321 18.91 11.71 -11.84
CA CYS A 321 19.13 13.15 -12.00
C CYS A 321 20.60 13.48 -11.67
N LYS A 322 21.55 12.96 -12.47
CA LYS A 322 22.91 13.53 -12.59
C LYS A 322 23.01 14.29 -13.89
#